data_3b789f2c2fb9e4ace70842842e1a4185
#
_entry.id   3b789f2c2fb9e4ace70842842e1a4185
#
_cell.length_a   1.000
_cell.length_b   1.000
_cell.length_c   1.000
_cell.angle_alpha   90.00
_cell.angle_beta   90.00
_cell.angle_gamma   90.00
#
_symmetry.space_group_name_H-M   'P 1'
#
loop_
_entity.id
_entity.type
_entity.pdbx_description
1 polymer ?
#
loop_
_entity_poly.entity_id
_entity_poly.type
_entity_poly.pdbx_seq_one_letter_code
_entity_poly.pdbx_strand_id
1 'polypeptide(L)'
;MRFDLYTLYNISTYEVKGEIFLIKPIMKDVLFLKQKSDTATKADFAVVIDLLDTLKANEEHCVGMAANMIGVAKRIIAVNIGFTNIAMINPYIIWKDNPFETEEGCLSLFGVRKTTRYENI
;
A
#
# COMPACT_ATOMS: atom_id res chain seq x y z
N MET A 1 0.67 -13.47 -16.72
CA MET A 1 -0.65 -12.99 -16.29
C MET A 1 -0.72 -13.02 -14.76
N ARG A 2 -1.01 -11.91 -14.15
CA ARG A 2 -0.90 -11.73 -12.68
C ARG A 2 -2.27 -11.62 -12.03
N PHE A 3 -3.09 -12.64 -12.18
CA PHE A 3 -4.36 -12.70 -11.46
C PHE A 3 -4.67 -14.13 -11.03
N ASP A 4 -5.46 -14.26 -9.98
CA ASP A 4 -6.01 -15.50 -9.51
C ASP A 4 -7.52 -15.37 -9.29
N LEU A 5 -8.18 -16.48 -8.95
CA LEU A 5 -9.63 -16.51 -8.80
C LEU A 5 -10.14 -15.68 -7.61
N TYR A 6 -9.31 -15.41 -6.62
CA TYR A 6 -9.70 -14.63 -5.44
C TYR A 6 -9.83 -13.15 -5.74
N THR A 7 -9.11 -12.67 -6.73
CA THR A 7 -9.10 -11.25 -7.06
C THR A 7 -10.32 -10.83 -7.87
N LEU A 8 -11.04 -11.76 -8.48
CA LEU A 8 -12.15 -11.44 -9.37
C LEU A 8 -13.37 -10.78 -8.70
N TYR A 9 -13.51 -10.90 -7.38
CA TYR A 9 -14.69 -10.38 -6.67
C TYR A 9 -14.57 -8.94 -6.20
N ASN A 10 -13.35 -8.45 -5.98
CA ASN A 10 -13.11 -7.17 -5.33
C ASN A 10 -12.04 -6.31 -6.00
N ILE A 11 -11.85 -6.48 -7.30
CA ILE A 11 -10.82 -5.74 -8.03
C ILE A 11 -11.41 -5.00 -9.23
N SER A 12 -10.76 -3.90 -9.57
CA SER A 12 -10.87 -3.27 -10.88
C SER A 12 -9.68 -3.71 -11.72
N THR A 13 -9.92 -3.98 -12.99
CA THR A 13 -8.86 -4.30 -13.95
C THR A 13 -8.84 -3.27 -15.05
N TYR A 14 -7.67 -3.03 -15.59
CA TYR A 14 -7.51 -2.27 -16.82
C TYR A 14 -6.34 -2.84 -17.63
N GLU A 15 -6.38 -2.60 -18.92
CA GLU A 15 -5.35 -3.05 -19.84
C GLU A 15 -4.56 -1.85 -20.37
N VAL A 16 -3.24 -1.93 -20.29
CA VAL A 16 -2.33 -0.94 -20.85
C VAL A 16 -1.26 -1.66 -21.63
N LYS A 17 -1.14 -1.36 -22.92
CA LYS A 17 -0.16 -1.98 -23.82
C LYS A 17 -0.20 -3.51 -23.82
N GLY A 18 -1.40 -4.10 -23.75
CA GLY A 18 -1.58 -5.54 -23.72
C GLY A 18 -1.30 -6.24 -22.38
N GLU A 19 -0.98 -5.49 -21.34
CA GLU A 19 -0.83 -6.02 -19.98
C GLU A 19 -2.08 -5.76 -19.15
N ILE A 20 -2.47 -6.75 -18.32
CA ILE A 20 -3.59 -6.63 -17.40
C ILE A 20 -3.07 -6.32 -16.01
N PHE A 21 -3.55 -5.22 -15.42
CA PHE A 21 -3.21 -4.81 -14.07
C PHE A 21 -4.39 -5.08 -13.12
N LEU A 22 -4.08 -5.58 -11.94
CA LEU A 22 -5.06 -5.84 -10.89
C LEU A 22 -5.01 -4.70 -9.86
N ILE A 23 -6.10 -3.95 -9.77
CA ILE A 23 -6.23 -2.82 -8.87
C ILE A 23 -7.25 -3.18 -7.80
N LYS A 24 -6.83 -3.16 -6.54
CA LYS A 24 -7.71 -3.37 -5.41
C LYS A 24 -8.44 -2.08 -5.02
N PRO A 25 -9.71 -2.16 -4.62
CA PRO A 25 -10.41 -1.01 -4.06
C PRO A 25 -9.75 -0.56 -2.76
N ILE A 26 -9.75 0.75 -2.52
CA ILE A 26 -9.15 1.32 -1.32
C ILE A 26 -10.08 1.10 -0.13
N MET A 27 -9.56 0.46 0.91
CA MET A 27 -10.26 0.22 2.16
C MET A 27 -10.52 1.53 2.90
N LYS A 28 -11.76 1.74 3.32
CA LYS A 28 -12.18 2.95 4.03
C LYS A 28 -12.80 2.66 5.40
N ASP A 29 -12.95 1.40 5.75
CA ASP A 29 -13.45 1.01 7.08
C ASP A 29 -12.40 1.29 8.15
N VAL A 30 -12.68 2.28 8.98
CA VAL A 30 -11.77 2.74 10.04
C VAL A 30 -11.51 1.64 11.07
N LEU A 31 -12.50 0.81 11.38
CA LEU A 31 -12.32 -0.30 12.33
C LEU A 31 -11.36 -1.34 11.77
N PHE A 32 -11.47 -1.66 10.49
CA PHE A 32 -10.51 -2.53 9.82
C PHE A 32 -9.09 -1.94 9.82
N LEU A 33 -8.97 -0.67 9.45
CA LEU A 33 -7.67 0.01 9.36
C LEU A 33 -6.95 0.13 10.71
N LYS A 34 -7.69 0.13 11.82
CA LYS A 34 -7.12 0.15 13.17
C LYS A 34 -6.61 -1.20 13.64
N GLN A 35 -6.95 -2.28 12.98
CA GLN A 35 -6.47 -3.61 13.36
C GLN A 35 -4.97 -3.69 13.20
N LYS A 36 -4.31 -4.37 14.15
CA LYS A 36 -2.90 -4.68 14.01
C LYS A 36 -2.71 -5.69 12.89
N SER A 37 -1.81 -5.40 11.97
CA SER A 37 -1.48 -6.31 10.88
C SER A 37 -0.61 -7.46 11.37
N ASP A 38 -0.91 -8.65 10.86
CA ASP A 38 -0.14 -9.85 11.16
C ASP A 38 1.12 -9.94 10.30
N THR A 39 2.05 -10.74 10.75
CA THR A 39 3.26 -11.07 9.99
C THR A 39 2.87 -11.71 8.65
N ALA A 40 3.46 -11.20 7.57
CA ALA A 40 3.29 -11.77 6.25
C ALA A 40 4.19 -13.00 6.06
N THR A 41 3.73 -13.91 5.21
CA THR A 41 4.45 -15.14 4.83
C THR A 41 4.57 -15.24 3.32
N LYS A 42 5.23 -16.27 2.83
CA LYS A 42 5.33 -16.55 1.38
C LYS A 42 3.96 -16.73 0.72
N ALA A 43 2.95 -17.17 1.48
CA ALA A 43 1.58 -17.30 0.99
C ALA A 43 0.96 -15.93 0.62
N ASP A 44 1.50 -14.82 1.11
CA ASP A 44 1.00 -13.48 0.86
C ASP A 44 1.65 -12.80 -0.36
N PHE A 45 2.40 -13.54 -1.19
CA PHE A 45 3.10 -12.95 -2.33
C PHE A 45 2.15 -12.27 -3.33
N ALA A 46 0.97 -12.84 -3.55
CA ALA A 46 -0.04 -12.22 -4.42
C ALA A 46 -0.46 -10.84 -3.91
N VAL A 47 -0.50 -10.64 -2.59
CA VAL A 47 -0.82 -9.34 -1.97
C VAL A 47 0.25 -8.31 -2.31
N VAL A 48 1.52 -8.70 -2.34
CA VAL A 48 2.64 -7.81 -2.73
C VAL A 48 2.43 -7.29 -4.15
N ILE A 49 2.06 -8.16 -5.07
CA ILE A 49 1.81 -7.79 -6.46
C ILE A 49 0.60 -6.86 -6.56
N ASP A 50 -0.50 -7.21 -5.91
CA ASP A 50 -1.72 -6.40 -5.91
C ASP A 50 -1.45 -5.01 -5.33
N LEU A 51 -0.66 -4.92 -4.27
CA LEU A 51 -0.31 -3.66 -3.64
C LEU A 51 0.53 -2.78 -4.56
N LEU A 52 1.54 -3.35 -5.22
CA LEU A 52 2.36 -2.63 -6.19
C LEU A 52 1.54 -2.13 -7.37
N ASP A 53 0.64 -2.95 -7.90
CA ASP A 53 -0.24 -2.56 -9.01
C ASP A 53 -1.21 -1.45 -8.58
N THR A 54 -1.74 -1.53 -7.37
CA THR A 54 -2.66 -0.51 -6.83
C THR A 54 -1.93 0.80 -6.56
N LEU A 55 -0.70 0.75 -6.03
CA LEU A 55 0.11 1.95 -5.85
C LEU A 55 0.40 2.62 -7.19
N LYS A 56 0.77 1.86 -8.20
CA LYS A 56 1.02 2.39 -9.54
C LYS A 56 -0.21 3.06 -10.13
N ALA A 57 -1.38 2.47 -9.94
CA ALA A 57 -2.64 3.03 -10.43
C ALA A 57 -3.00 4.36 -9.74
N ASN A 58 -2.49 4.62 -8.54
CA ASN A 58 -2.75 5.82 -7.75
C ASN A 58 -1.51 6.73 -7.64
N GLU A 59 -0.51 6.55 -8.46
CA GLU A 59 0.78 7.23 -8.34
C GLU A 59 0.72 8.75 -8.40
N GLU A 60 -0.29 9.32 -9.05
CA GLU A 60 -0.48 10.77 -9.11
C GLU A 60 -0.84 11.39 -7.76
N HIS A 61 -1.41 10.59 -6.85
CA HIS A 61 -1.94 11.06 -5.57
C HIS A 61 -1.36 10.31 -4.37
N CYS A 62 -0.51 9.32 -4.59
CA CYS A 62 -0.06 8.43 -3.54
C CYS A 62 1.39 7.98 -3.78
N VAL A 63 2.22 8.12 -2.77
CA VAL A 63 3.65 7.72 -2.82
C VAL A 63 3.93 6.46 -2.01
N GLY A 64 2.96 5.98 -1.26
CA GLY A 64 3.10 4.77 -0.46
C GLY A 64 1.76 4.23 0.00
N MET A 65 1.68 2.92 0.15
CA MET A 65 0.50 2.20 0.62
C MET A 65 0.89 1.02 1.49
N ALA A 66 0.00 0.68 2.41
CA ALA A 66 0.11 -0.54 3.20
C ALA A 66 -0.97 -1.55 2.77
N ALA A 67 -0.74 -2.83 3.01
CA ALA A 67 -1.66 -3.89 2.61
C ALA A 67 -3.06 -3.75 3.23
N ASN A 68 -3.18 -3.19 4.44
CA ASN A 68 -4.48 -2.95 5.04
C ASN A 68 -5.34 -1.96 4.23
N MET A 69 -4.71 -1.08 3.45
CA MET A 69 -5.41 -0.15 2.57
C MET A 69 -6.08 -0.83 1.37
N ILE A 70 -5.72 -2.05 1.08
CA ILE A 70 -6.38 -2.91 0.07
C ILE A 70 -7.10 -4.10 0.70
N GLY A 71 -7.41 -4.03 1.99
CA GLY A 71 -8.24 -5.00 2.69
C GLY A 71 -7.50 -6.21 3.23
N VAL A 72 -6.18 -6.17 3.35
CA VAL A 72 -5.37 -7.29 3.85
C VAL A 72 -4.56 -6.85 5.07
N ALA A 73 -4.90 -7.40 6.24
CA ALA A 73 -4.25 -7.05 7.51
C ALA A 73 -2.91 -7.80 7.67
N LYS A 74 -1.98 -7.55 6.77
CA LYS A 74 -0.63 -8.12 6.76
C LYS A 74 0.43 -7.02 6.71
N ARG A 75 1.58 -7.29 7.31
CA ARG A 75 2.68 -6.32 7.39
C ARG A 75 3.45 -6.25 6.07
N ILE A 76 2.84 -5.61 5.09
CA ILE A 76 3.41 -5.36 3.76
C ILE A 76 3.14 -3.91 3.41
N ILE A 77 4.16 -3.21 2.95
CA ILE A 77 4.05 -1.84 2.43
C ILE A 77 4.65 -1.77 1.04
N ALA A 78 4.18 -0.81 0.26
CA ALA A 78 4.77 -0.45 -1.02
C ALA A 78 5.05 1.04 -1.03
N VAL A 79 6.22 1.44 -1.50
CA VAL A 79 6.63 2.85 -1.51
C VAL A 79 7.30 3.20 -2.84
N ASN A 80 7.08 4.43 -3.27
CA ASN A 80 7.81 5.01 -4.39
C ASN A 80 9.11 5.62 -3.87
N ILE A 81 10.24 5.18 -4.42
CA ILE A 81 11.58 5.67 -4.05
C ILE A 81 12.15 6.67 -5.05
N GLY A 82 11.30 7.24 -5.89
CA GLY A 82 11.65 8.27 -6.89
C GLY A 82 11.64 7.74 -8.31
N PHE A 83 12.32 6.65 -8.60
CA PHE A 83 12.39 6.06 -9.94
C PHE A 83 11.64 4.74 -10.09
N THR A 84 11.21 4.13 -8.99
CA THR A 84 10.45 2.88 -9.00
C THR A 84 9.66 2.70 -7.73
N ASN A 85 8.72 1.77 -7.74
CA ASN A 85 7.99 1.32 -6.55
C ASN A 85 8.63 0.04 -6.04
N ILE A 86 8.83 -0.03 -4.73
CA ILE A 86 9.33 -1.24 -4.06
C ILE A 86 8.34 -1.70 -3.00
N ALA A 87 8.34 -2.99 -2.71
CA ALA A 87 7.58 -3.57 -1.61
C ALA A 87 8.54 -3.97 -0.48
N MET A 88 8.06 -3.79 0.76
CA MET A 88 8.75 -4.25 1.96
C MET A 88 7.84 -5.20 2.71
N ILE A 89 8.35 -6.39 3.03
CA ILE A 89 7.61 -7.43 3.74
C ILE A 89 8.13 -7.48 5.18
N ASN A 90 7.20 -7.39 6.13
CA ASN A 90 7.50 -7.37 7.56
C ASN A 90 8.53 -6.28 7.95
N PRO A 91 8.41 -5.04 7.46
CA PRO A 91 9.37 -4.00 7.77
C PRO A 91 9.27 -3.58 9.23
N TYR A 92 10.38 -3.14 9.79
CA TYR A 92 10.42 -2.43 11.06
C TYR A 92 11.53 -1.38 11.04
N ILE A 93 11.32 -0.30 11.79
CA ILE A 93 12.27 0.80 11.86
C ILE A 93 13.36 0.44 12.85
N ILE A 94 14.62 0.43 12.40
CA ILE A 94 15.79 0.19 13.27
C ILE A 94 16.46 1.49 13.69
N TRP A 95 16.24 2.57 12.94
CA TRP A 95 16.83 3.87 13.24
C TRP A 95 16.07 4.97 12.52
N LYS A 96 15.99 6.14 13.14
CA LYS A 96 15.40 7.35 12.56
C LYS A 96 15.97 8.58 13.26
N ASP A 97 16.06 9.70 12.53
CA ASP A 97 16.65 10.93 13.01
C ASP A 97 16.01 12.17 12.37
N ASN A 98 16.21 13.31 13.04
CA ASN A 98 15.70 14.62 12.61
C ASN A 98 14.19 14.65 12.38
N PRO A 99 13.36 14.57 13.46
CA PRO A 99 11.91 14.64 13.33
C PRO A 99 11.46 16.02 12.86
N PHE A 100 10.43 16.04 12.04
CA PHE A 100 9.71 17.27 11.64
C PHE A 100 8.22 17.02 11.52
N GLU A 101 7.44 18.07 11.74
CA GLU A 101 5.98 18.01 11.60
C GLU A 101 5.57 18.34 10.17
N THR A 102 4.60 17.60 9.64
CA THR A 102 4.04 17.82 8.32
C THR A 102 2.55 17.47 8.31
N GLU A 103 1.87 17.89 7.27
CA GLU A 103 0.47 17.52 7.04
C GLU A 103 0.40 16.58 5.85
N GLU A 104 -0.34 15.48 5.99
CA GLU A 104 -0.46 14.47 4.97
C GLU A 104 -1.89 13.97 4.82
N GLY A 105 -2.24 13.62 3.57
CA GLY A 105 -3.47 12.92 3.25
C GLY A 105 -3.22 11.43 3.06
N CYS A 106 -4.29 10.64 3.17
CA CYS A 106 -4.28 9.22 2.92
C CYS A 106 -5.50 8.83 2.10
N LEU A 107 -5.34 7.95 1.12
CA LEU A 107 -6.46 7.48 0.28
C LEU A 107 -7.57 6.79 1.10
N SER A 108 -7.20 6.15 2.22
CA SER A 108 -8.13 5.44 3.09
C SER A 108 -8.83 6.34 4.11
N LEU A 109 -8.34 7.56 4.35
CA LEU A 109 -8.81 8.44 5.39
C LEU A 109 -9.23 9.79 4.82
N PHE A 110 -10.26 10.39 5.44
CA PHE A 110 -10.75 11.69 5.05
C PHE A 110 -9.84 12.81 5.56
N GLY A 111 -9.57 13.80 4.70
CA GLY A 111 -8.87 15.01 5.06
C GLY A 111 -7.37 14.86 5.24
N VAL A 112 -6.77 15.97 5.64
CA VAL A 112 -5.34 16.09 5.90
C VAL A 112 -5.10 15.97 7.39
N ARG A 113 -4.02 15.28 7.78
CA ARG A 113 -3.66 15.03 9.17
C ARG A 113 -2.24 15.49 9.45
N LYS A 114 -2.01 16.01 10.65
CA LYS A 114 -0.66 16.30 11.14
C LYS A 114 0.03 15.00 11.49
N THR A 115 1.27 14.87 11.10
CA THR A 115 2.10 13.72 11.43
C THR A 115 3.56 14.14 11.59
N THR A 116 4.32 13.32 12.31
CA THR A 116 5.76 13.50 12.45
C THR A 116 6.47 12.62 11.44
N ARG A 117 7.32 13.23 10.65
CA ARG A 117 8.23 12.55 9.73
C ARG A 117 9.67 12.71 10.21
N TYR A 118 10.55 11.96 9.61
CA TYR A 118 11.98 11.99 9.92
C TYR A 118 12.76 12.20 8.62
N GLU A 119 13.77 13.05 8.66
CA GLU A 119 14.62 13.27 7.49
C GLU A 119 15.42 12.02 7.12
N ASN A 120 15.80 11.26 8.13
CA ASN A 120 16.56 10.03 7.96
C ASN A 120 15.85 8.86 8.65
N ILE A 121 15.80 7.75 7.96
CA ILE A 121 15.12 6.57 8.46
C ILE A 121 15.71 5.29 7.83
#